data_cdbbd1337c98f2a100b0bf14b994aa53
#
_entry.id   cdbbd1337c98f2a100b0bf14b994aa53
#
_cell.length_a   1.000
_cell.length_b   1.000
_cell.length_c   1.000
_cell.angle_alpha   90.00
_cell.angle_beta   90.00
_cell.angle_gamma   90.00
#
_symmetry.space_group_name_H-M   'P 1'
#
loop_
_entity.id
_entity.type
_entity.pdbx_description
1 polymer ?
#
loop_
_entity_poly.entity_id
_entity_poly.type
_entity_poly.pdbx_seq_one_letter_code
_entity_poly.pdbx_strand_id
1 'polypeptide(L)'
;MTTASVKSMERSASMRGGGEPGLTSDRILVCDDEELIRWSVSEHLRAEGYAVSVVKNGLECLEEVQKNSPDAILLDLKMPVMDGMTCLRKLREMGVTVPVVVLTAHGAVDTAIEATRLGASAYLSKPFDLREVSLKLRNSIDSDRLAEEVKYLRGRRRTHYGTIIGESPAMQRVFDTLHRLEGLDVPTVLVTGESGTGKELIAQAIHTMGPRRDSPFVEIDCASLPETLIESELFGHERGSFTDARQMKRGLFEVARGGTIFLDEIGEMSLATQAKLLRALENRRFKRVGGVADLPLEAGIVAATNRDLNAEVEKGTFRQDLFYRLAIIPIELPALRQRAGDVQLLGAHFFDQFKKRVAGSVEGFENEALEAMQRYHWPGNVRELRNVIERLVTLHRNEPMVRFEHLPNEIRFAQATRAGDTQKAEPRVAGGYVLPDSGVNLDEVERSLIQQALERTDGNQTAAAKLLGITRYALRYRLEKFDMK
;
A
#
# COMPACT_ATOMS: atom_id res chain seq x y z
N MET A 1 -33.37 -20.20 17.07
CA MET A 1 -32.88 -20.67 15.77
C MET A 1 -31.68 -19.81 15.42
N THR A 2 -30.43 -20.23 15.29
CA THR A 2 -29.69 -21.42 15.68
C THR A 2 -28.23 -21.11 15.46
N THR A 3 -27.40 -21.11 16.45
CA THR A 3 -26.09 -21.73 16.61
C THR A 3 -25.27 -22.08 15.35
N ALA A 4 -24.98 -21.14 14.43
CA ALA A 4 -24.07 -21.37 13.32
C ALA A 4 -23.00 -20.29 13.14
N SER A 5 -22.95 -19.25 13.99
CA SER A 5 -22.09 -18.06 13.79
C SER A 5 -20.91 -17.96 14.77
N VAL A 6 -20.68 -18.91 15.67
CA VAL A 6 -19.61 -18.81 16.70
C VAL A 6 -18.38 -19.66 16.41
N LYS A 7 -18.40 -20.52 15.38
CA LYS A 7 -17.27 -21.44 15.06
C LYS A 7 -16.22 -20.90 14.09
N SER A 8 -16.37 -19.67 13.58
CA SER A 8 -15.41 -19.08 12.62
C SER A 8 -14.39 -18.11 13.25
N MET A 9 -14.48 -17.82 14.54
CA MET A 9 -13.63 -16.83 15.22
C MET A 9 -12.49 -17.41 16.10
N GLU A 10 -12.41 -18.71 16.27
CA GLU A 10 -11.39 -19.35 17.13
C GLU A 10 -10.14 -19.86 16.38
N ARG A 11 -10.00 -19.62 15.07
CA ARG A 11 -8.85 -20.11 14.27
C ARG A 11 -7.74 -19.08 14.00
N SER A 12 -7.77 -17.88 14.57
CA SER A 12 -6.77 -16.84 14.27
C SER A 12 -5.82 -16.46 15.43
N ALA A 13 -5.73 -17.26 16.47
CA ALA A 13 -4.86 -16.96 17.62
C ALA A 13 -3.98 -18.15 18.02
N SER A 14 -3.18 -18.73 17.10
CA SER A 14 -2.13 -19.66 17.46
C SER A 14 -1.01 -19.66 16.41
N MET A 15 -0.21 -18.58 16.41
CA MET A 15 1.09 -18.60 15.75
C MET A 15 2.10 -17.80 16.57
N ARG A 16 2.75 -18.50 17.51
CA ARG A 16 4.13 -18.24 17.97
C ARG A 16 4.63 -19.44 18.75
N GLY A 17 5.63 -20.15 18.24
CA GLY A 17 6.35 -21.18 18.97
C GLY A 17 6.98 -22.20 18.03
N GLY A 18 8.31 -22.20 17.95
CA GLY A 18 9.09 -22.99 17.02
C GLY A 18 9.02 -24.50 17.23
N GLY A 19 9.20 -25.23 16.12
CA GLY A 19 9.87 -26.51 16.02
C GLY A 19 9.07 -27.75 16.36
N GLU A 20 8.37 -28.30 15.35
CA GLU A 20 8.24 -29.74 15.08
C GLU A 20 7.60 -29.86 13.68
N PRO A 21 7.83 -30.91 12.86
CA PRO A 21 7.20 -31.01 11.55
C PRO A 21 5.70 -31.20 11.77
N GLY A 22 4.97 -30.10 11.72
CA GLY A 22 3.53 -30.02 11.96
C GLY A 22 2.77 -30.82 10.91
N LEU A 23 1.86 -31.68 11.40
CA LEU A 23 0.81 -32.38 10.66
C LEU A 23 0.19 -31.45 9.63
N THR A 24 0.52 -31.61 8.35
CA THR A 24 -0.12 -30.89 7.25
C THR A 24 -1.54 -31.45 7.13
N SER A 25 -2.55 -30.59 7.28
CA SER A 25 -3.96 -31.00 7.07
C SER A 25 -4.33 -31.02 5.58
N ASP A 26 -3.34 -30.98 4.68
CA ASP A 26 -3.56 -30.87 3.23
C ASP A 26 -4.13 -32.16 2.66
N ARG A 27 -5.12 -32.03 1.78
CA ARG A 27 -5.84 -33.12 1.16
C ARG A 27 -5.26 -33.45 -0.21
N ILE A 28 -4.75 -34.62 -0.39
CA ILE A 28 -4.17 -35.08 -1.66
C ILE A 28 -5.11 -36.11 -2.31
N LEU A 29 -5.43 -35.88 -3.58
CA LEU A 29 -6.14 -36.86 -4.39
C LEU A 29 -5.14 -37.63 -5.26
N VAL A 30 -5.06 -38.95 -5.04
CA VAL A 30 -4.21 -39.87 -5.83
C VAL A 30 -5.09 -40.61 -6.85
N CYS A 31 -4.80 -40.41 -8.12
CA CYS A 31 -5.52 -40.96 -9.26
C CYS A 31 -4.55 -41.82 -10.08
N ASP A 32 -4.66 -43.15 -10.00
CA ASP A 32 -3.83 -44.13 -10.72
C ASP A 32 -4.64 -45.41 -10.87
N ASP A 33 -4.57 -46.18 -11.96
CA ASP A 33 -5.32 -47.39 -12.15
C ASP A 33 -4.63 -48.61 -11.46
N GLU A 34 -3.33 -48.54 -11.18
CA GLU A 34 -2.57 -49.56 -10.51
C GLU A 34 -2.80 -49.53 -8.99
N GLU A 35 -3.44 -50.57 -8.44
CA GLU A 35 -3.77 -50.66 -7.02
C GLU A 35 -2.53 -50.58 -6.11
N LEU A 36 -1.42 -51.19 -6.51
CA LEU A 36 -0.18 -51.20 -5.75
C LEU A 36 0.41 -49.79 -5.64
N ILE A 37 0.36 -49.02 -6.71
CA ILE A 37 0.85 -47.65 -6.73
C ILE A 37 -0.05 -46.77 -5.83
N ARG A 38 -1.38 -46.86 -6.01
CA ARG A 38 -2.33 -46.15 -5.14
C ARG A 38 -2.10 -46.43 -3.66
N TRP A 39 -1.93 -47.73 -3.31
CA TRP A 39 -1.70 -48.13 -1.94
C TRP A 39 -0.37 -47.56 -1.40
N SER A 40 0.74 -47.82 -2.12
CA SER A 40 2.08 -47.43 -1.69
C SER A 40 2.21 -45.89 -1.53
N VAL A 41 1.71 -45.13 -2.50
CA VAL A 41 1.73 -43.65 -2.45
C VAL A 41 0.84 -43.14 -1.33
N SER A 42 -0.38 -43.67 -1.17
CA SER A 42 -1.30 -43.22 -0.14
C SER A 42 -0.79 -43.49 1.28
N GLU A 43 -0.20 -44.63 1.54
CA GLU A 43 0.38 -44.98 2.85
C GLU A 43 1.58 -44.08 3.18
N HIS A 44 2.44 -43.80 2.18
CA HIS A 44 3.57 -42.90 2.38
C HIS A 44 3.12 -41.48 2.69
N LEU A 45 2.17 -40.93 1.93
CA LEU A 45 1.66 -39.58 2.14
C LEU A 45 0.89 -39.44 3.47
N ARG A 46 0.13 -40.48 3.87
CA ARG A 46 -0.52 -40.50 5.19
C ARG A 46 0.48 -40.52 6.33
N ALA A 47 1.59 -41.27 6.19
CA ALA A 47 2.68 -41.29 7.16
C ALA A 47 3.35 -39.89 7.31
N GLU A 48 3.37 -39.10 6.26
CA GLU A 48 3.82 -37.71 6.29
C GLU A 48 2.76 -36.69 6.79
N GLY A 49 1.54 -37.16 7.13
CA GLY A 49 0.49 -36.32 7.72
C GLY A 49 -0.52 -35.72 6.74
N TYR A 50 -0.51 -36.14 5.47
CA TYR A 50 -1.53 -35.73 4.50
C TYR A 50 -2.84 -36.50 4.66
N ALA A 51 -3.98 -35.83 4.37
CA ALA A 51 -5.26 -36.54 4.20
C ALA A 51 -5.37 -37.01 2.74
N VAL A 52 -5.44 -38.33 2.51
CA VAL A 52 -5.36 -38.88 1.15
C VAL A 52 -6.65 -39.58 0.75
N SER A 53 -7.23 -39.13 -0.38
CA SER A 53 -8.28 -39.81 -1.13
C SER A 53 -7.69 -40.52 -2.35
N VAL A 54 -8.27 -41.63 -2.77
CA VAL A 54 -7.79 -42.44 -3.89
C VAL A 54 -8.91 -42.74 -4.87
N VAL A 55 -8.61 -42.63 -6.17
CA VAL A 55 -9.52 -42.98 -7.29
C VAL A 55 -8.73 -43.70 -8.37
N LYS A 56 -9.43 -44.43 -9.24
CA LYS A 56 -8.79 -45.37 -10.19
C LYS A 56 -8.84 -44.95 -11.67
N ASN A 57 -9.51 -43.85 -12.00
CA ASN A 57 -9.62 -43.31 -13.35
C ASN A 57 -9.96 -41.84 -13.37
N GLY A 58 -9.82 -41.18 -14.52
CA GLY A 58 -10.05 -39.76 -14.66
C GLY A 58 -11.50 -39.31 -14.44
N LEU A 59 -12.48 -40.20 -14.65
CA LEU A 59 -13.89 -39.86 -14.39
C LEU A 59 -14.16 -39.71 -12.89
N GLU A 60 -13.72 -40.71 -12.11
CA GLU A 60 -13.82 -40.68 -10.65
C GLU A 60 -13.02 -39.49 -10.06
N CYS A 61 -11.88 -39.11 -10.69
CA CYS A 61 -11.10 -37.95 -10.30
C CYS A 61 -11.93 -36.65 -10.44
N LEU A 62 -12.63 -36.43 -11.54
CA LEU A 62 -13.49 -35.27 -11.74
C LEU A 62 -14.64 -35.22 -10.72
N GLU A 63 -15.26 -36.38 -10.43
CA GLU A 63 -16.33 -36.45 -9.43
C GLU A 63 -15.84 -36.15 -8.02
N GLU A 64 -14.67 -36.68 -7.65
CA GLU A 64 -14.08 -36.48 -6.32
C GLU A 64 -13.65 -35.01 -6.10
N VAL A 65 -13.07 -34.35 -7.11
CA VAL A 65 -12.71 -32.94 -7.08
C VAL A 65 -13.93 -32.05 -6.85
N GLN A 66 -15.07 -32.38 -7.45
CA GLN A 66 -16.31 -31.64 -7.25
C GLN A 66 -16.88 -31.80 -5.83
N LYS A 67 -16.71 -32.99 -5.21
CA LYS A 67 -17.22 -33.30 -3.87
C LYS A 67 -16.33 -32.75 -2.75
N ASN A 68 -15.03 -32.91 -2.89
CA ASN A 68 -14.06 -32.77 -1.79
C ASN A 68 -12.83 -31.95 -2.21
N SER A 69 -12.94 -30.85 -2.86
CA SER A 69 -11.86 -29.94 -3.26
C SER A 69 -10.46 -30.26 -2.67
N PRO A 70 -9.61 -31.08 -3.31
CA PRO A 70 -8.29 -31.41 -2.81
C PRO A 70 -7.33 -30.21 -2.90
N ASP A 71 -6.25 -30.21 -2.11
CA ASP A 71 -5.22 -29.18 -2.14
C ASP A 71 -4.14 -29.49 -3.21
N ALA A 72 -4.01 -30.76 -3.64
CA ALA A 72 -3.23 -31.18 -4.81
C ALA A 72 -3.74 -32.52 -5.38
N ILE A 73 -3.44 -32.75 -6.65
CA ILE A 73 -3.81 -33.99 -7.36
C ILE A 73 -2.53 -34.64 -7.88
N LEU A 74 -2.36 -35.94 -7.59
CA LEU A 74 -1.38 -36.81 -8.25
C LEU A 74 -2.13 -37.63 -9.29
N LEU A 75 -1.80 -37.45 -10.59
CA LEU A 75 -2.59 -37.95 -11.71
C LEU A 75 -1.76 -38.81 -12.64
N ASP A 76 -2.08 -40.10 -12.76
CA ASP A 76 -1.50 -40.94 -13.81
C ASP A 76 -2.08 -40.57 -15.19
N LEU A 77 -1.23 -40.58 -16.19
CA LEU A 77 -1.64 -40.26 -17.56
C LEU A 77 -2.28 -41.47 -18.28
N LYS A 78 -1.91 -42.68 -17.96
CA LYS A 78 -2.41 -43.90 -18.61
C LYS A 78 -3.40 -44.62 -17.72
N MET A 79 -4.69 -44.35 -17.92
CA MET A 79 -5.75 -45.01 -17.14
C MET A 79 -6.91 -45.44 -18.04
N PRO A 80 -7.65 -46.49 -17.68
CA PRO A 80 -8.87 -46.89 -18.37
C PRO A 80 -10.01 -45.87 -18.18
N VAL A 81 -11.05 -45.98 -18.98
CA VAL A 81 -12.29 -45.16 -18.95
C VAL A 81 -12.03 -43.71 -19.36
N MET A 82 -11.16 -43.00 -18.66
CA MET A 82 -10.70 -41.65 -19.00
C MET A 82 -9.21 -41.51 -18.63
N ASP A 83 -8.39 -41.20 -19.62
CA ASP A 83 -6.96 -40.97 -19.44
C ASP A 83 -6.67 -39.67 -18.70
N GLY A 84 -5.44 -39.52 -18.14
CA GLY A 84 -5.06 -38.39 -17.34
C GLY A 84 -4.95 -37.09 -18.12
N MET A 85 -4.59 -37.13 -19.42
CA MET A 85 -4.51 -35.91 -20.25
C MET A 85 -5.90 -35.32 -20.50
N THR A 86 -6.87 -36.16 -20.78
CA THR A 86 -8.27 -35.77 -20.94
C THR A 86 -8.85 -35.27 -19.62
N CYS A 87 -8.51 -35.92 -18.49
CA CYS A 87 -8.88 -35.49 -17.15
C CYS A 87 -8.31 -34.11 -16.83
N LEU A 88 -7.03 -33.88 -17.04
CA LEU A 88 -6.35 -32.59 -16.80
C LEU A 88 -7.00 -31.46 -17.62
N ARG A 89 -7.28 -31.70 -18.90
CA ARG A 89 -7.95 -30.72 -19.76
C ARG A 89 -9.33 -30.34 -19.20
N LYS A 90 -10.14 -31.34 -18.83
CA LYS A 90 -11.47 -31.08 -18.27
C LYS A 90 -11.41 -30.35 -16.91
N LEU A 91 -10.45 -30.67 -16.05
CA LEU A 91 -10.22 -29.94 -14.80
C LEU A 91 -10.00 -28.44 -15.09
N ARG A 92 -9.18 -28.11 -16.09
CA ARG A 92 -8.90 -26.72 -16.48
C ARG A 92 -10.10 -26.02 -17.14
N GLU A 93 -10.85 -26.74 -17.98
CA GLU A 93 -12.11 -26.25 -18.56
C GLU A 93 -13.18 -25.96 -17.50
N MET A 94 -13.21 -26.73 -16.42
CA MET A 94 -14.09 -26.49 -15.25
C MET A 94 -13.59 -25.37 -14.33
N GLY A 95 -12.46 -24.72 -14.65
CA GLY A 95 -11.89 -23.64 -13.83
C GLY A 95 -11.18 -24.12 -12.55
N VAL A 96 -10.91 -25.41 -12.43
CA VAL A 96 -10.15 -25.96 -11.28
C VAL A 96 -8.68 -25.60 -11.42
N THR A 97 -8.15 -24.81 -10.46
CA THR A 97 -6.76 -24.29 -10.45
C THR A 97 -5.82 -25.15 -9.58
N VAL A 98 -6.33 -26.11 -8.83
CA VAL A 98 -5.56 -26.97 -7.95
C VAL A 98 -4.31 -27.53 -8.63
N PRO A 99 -3.12 -27.52 -7.97
CA PRO A 99 -1.90 -28.07 -8.53
C PRO A 99 -2.03 -29.56 -8.85
N VAL A 100 -1.63 -29.92 -10.08
CA VAL A 100 -1.66 -31.29 -10.59
C VAL A 100 -0.24 -31.75 -10.87
N VAL A 101 0.21 -32.79 -10.17
CA VAL A 101 1.48 -33.50 -10.43
C VAL A 101 1.16 -34.73 -11.27
N VAL A 102 1.73 -34.83 -12.46
CA VAL A 102 1.41 -35.93 -13.41
C VAL A 102 2.42 -37.05 -13.31
N LEU A 103 1.95 -38.31 -13.31
CA LEU A 103 2.77 -39.50 -13.42
C LEU A 103 2.87 -39.94 -14.88
N THR A 104 4.09 -40.15 -15.39
CA THR A 104 4.33 -40.53 -16.79
C THR A 104 5.12 -41.82 -16.87
N ALA A 105 4.95 -42.60 -17.94
CA ALA A 105 5.80 -43.75 -18.22
C ALA A 105 7.23 -43.31 -18.58
N HIS A 106 8.20 -44.17 -18.33
CA HIS A 106 9.61 -43.93 -18.63
C HIS A 106 9.82 -43.55 -20.13
N GLY A 107 10.53 -42.45 -20.37
CA GLY A 107 10.84 -41.96 -21.72
C GLY A 107 9.77 -41.09 -22.40
N ALA A 108 8.65 -40.79 -21.77
CA ALA A 108 7.54 -39.97 -22.35
C ALA A 108 7.73 -38.46 -22.14
N VAL A 109 8.88 -37.92 -22.57
CA VAL A 109 9.22 -36.48 -22.40
C VAL A 109 8.21 -35.57 -23.13
N ASP A 110 7.81 -35.94 -24.35
CA ASP A 110 6.84 -35.15 -25.14
C ASP A 110 5.48 -35.05 -24.43
N THR A 111 5.03 -36.13 -23.82
CA THR A 111 3.77 -36.17 -23.05
C THR A 111 3.86 -35.31 -21.78
N ALA A 112 5.02 -35.26 -21.12
CA ALA A 112 5.25 -34.41 -19.97
C ALA A 112 5.23 -32.90 -20.34
N ILE A 113 5.80 -32.55 -21.49
CA ILE A 113 5.76 -31.18 -22.04
C ILE A 113 4.32 -30.79 -22.38
N GLU A 114 3.55 -31.68 -22.99
CA GLU A 114 2.14 -31.44 -23.31
C GLU A 114 1.29 -31.26 -22.04
N ALA A 115 1.48 -32.09 -21.02
CA ALA A 115 0.82 -31.94 -19.71
C ALA A 115 1.12 -30.60 -19.07
N THR A 116 2.38 -30.14 -19.13
CA THR A 116 2.78 -28.83 -18.61
C THR A 116 2.10 -27.68 -19.38
N ARG A 117 1.96 -27.78 -20.70
CA ARG A 117 1.21 -26.80 -21.52
C ARG A 117 -0.28 -26.77 -21.17
N LEU A 118 -0.85 -27.90 -20.75
CA LEU A 118 -2.23 -28.00 -20.28
C LEU A 118 -2.39 -27.58 -18.82
N GLY A 119 -1.31 -27.12 -18.16
CA GLY A 119 -1.36 -26.57 -16.82
C GLY A 119 -1.06 -27.56 -15.70
N ALA A 120 -0.34 -28.65 -15.97
CA ALA A 120 0.27 -29.47 -14.91
C ALA A 120 1.37 -28.67 -14.18
N SER A 121 1.41 -28.75 -12.83
CA SER A 121 2.38 -28.05 -12.00
C SER A 121 3.74 -28.72 -11.99
N ALA A 122 3.77 -30.04 -12.10
CA ALA A 122 4.98 -30.85 -12.17
C ALA A 122 4.70 -32.22 -12.82
N TYR A 123 5.76 -32.95 -13.13
CA TYR A 123 5.66 -34.36 -13.57
C TYR A 123 6.69 -35.22 -12.88
N LEU A 124 6.40 -36.55 -12.83
CA LEU A 124 7.25 -37.59 -12.33
C LEU A 124 7.24 -38.79 -13.31
N SER A 125 8.38 -39.38 -13.60
CA SER A 125 8.46 -40.58 -14.44
C SER A 125 8.44 -41.86 -13.61
N LYS A 126 7.63 -42.83 -14.01
CA LYS A 126 7.64 -44.19 -13.42
C LYS A 126 8.86 -44.97 -13.94
N PRO A 127 9.64 -45.71 -13.09
CA PRO A 127 9.49 -45.81 -11.64
C PRO A 127 10.03 -44.55 -10.92
N PHE A 128 9.36 -44.16 -9.83
CA PHE A 128 9.72 -42.99 -9.02
C PHE A 128 10.01 -43.37 -7.56
N ASP A 129 10.77 -42.55 -6.86
CA ASP A 129 10.94 -42.62 -5.40
C ASP A 129 9.77 -41.89 -4.71
N LEU A 130 9.20 -42.52 -3.66
CA LEU A 130 8.11 -41.94 -2.89
C LEU A 130 8.49 -40.58 -2.25
N ARG A 131 9.76 -40.37 -1.91
CA ARG A 131 10.28 -39.09 -1.42
C ARG A 131 10.21 -38.02 -2.49
N GLU A 132 10.41 -38.35 -3.76
CA GLU A 132 10.29 -37.42 -4.88
C GLU A 132 8.83 -37.01 -5.08
N VAL A 133 7.87 -37.92 -4.89
CA VAL A 133 6.43 -37.61 -4.90
C VAL A 133 6.11 -36.55 -3.86
N SER A 134 6.51 -36.77 -2.60
CA SER A 134 6.27 -35.80 -1.50
C SER A 134 6.90 -34.45 -1.77
N LEU A 135 8.14 -34.43 -2.25
CA LEU A 135 8.85 -33.17 -2.56
C LEU A 135 8.15 -32.38 -3.66
N LYS A 136 7.72 -33.04 -4.74
CA LYS A 136 7.02 -32.39 -5.87
C LYS A 136 5.64 -31.88 -5.44
N LEU A 137 4.88 -32.64 -4.67
CA LEU A 137 3.58 -32.23 -4.14
C LEU A 137 3.74 -31.01 -3.22
N ARG A 138 4.66 -31.05 -2.26
CA ARG A 138 4.93 -29.91 -1.36
C ARG A 138 5.29 -28.65 -2.12
N ASN A 139 6.26 -28.73 -3.03
CA ASN A 139 6.67 -27.58 -3.83
C ASN A 139 5.52 -27.00 -4.68
N SER A 140 4.65 -27.88 -5.22
CA SER A 140 3.49 -27.47 -6.01
C SER A 140 2.43 -26.77 -5.13
N ILE A 141 2.15 -27.30 -3.93
CA ILE A 141 1.22 -26.70 -2.97
C ILE A 141 1.74 -25.35 -2.47
N ASP A 142 3.01 -25.28 -2.08
CA ASP A 142 3.63 -24.05 -1.57
C ASP A 142 3.66 -22.95 -2.65
N SER A 143 3.95 -23.32 -3.92
CA SER A 143 3.92 -22.40 -5.05
C SER A 143 2.51 -21.88 -5.32
N ASP A 144 1.50 -22.72 -5.24
CA ASP A 144 0.09 -22.34 -5.44
C ASP A 144 -0.41 -21.43 -4.31
N ARG A 145 -0.09 -21.77 -3.06
CA ARG A 145 -0.39 -20.91 -1.89
C ARG A 145 0.24 -19.54 -2.00
N LEU A 146 1.52 -19.46 -2.38
CA LEU A 146 2.20 -18.20 -2.62
C LEU A 146 1.53 -17.41 -3.75
N ALA A 147 1.12 -18.07 -4.84
CA ALA A 147 0.40 -17.45 -5.94
C ALA A 147 -0.98 -16.94 -5.50
N GLU A 148 -1.71 -17.71 -4.70
CA GLU A 148 -3.00 -17.29 -4.13
C GLU A 148 -2.84 -16.17 -3.10
N GLU A 149 -1.83 -16.21 -2.23
CA GLU A 149 -1.53 -15.14 -1.28
C GLU A 149 -1.17 -13.85 -2.00
N VAL A 150 -0.33 -13.91 -3.03
CA VAL A 150 -0.02 -12.77 -3.90
C VAL A 150 -1.27 -12.26 -4.62
N LYS A 151 -2.14 -13.14 -5.11
CA LYS A 151 -3.42 -12.77 -5.74
C LYS A 151 -4.39 -12.15 -4.73
N TYR A 152 -4.47 -12.68 -3.51
CA TYR A 152 -5.25 -12.14 -2.41
C TYR A 152 -4.74 -10.76 -1.95
N LEU A 153 -3.43 -10.61 -1.79
CA LEU A 153 -2.80 -9.34 -1.45
C LEU A 153 -2.99 -8.30 -2.58
N ARG A 154 -2.88 -8.73 -3.85
CA ARG A 154 -3.19 -7.89 -5.03
C ARG A 154 -4.68 -7.55 -5.10
N GLY A 155 -5.58 -8.48 -4.82
CA GLY A 155 -7.03 -8.25 -4.76
C GLY A 155 -7.42 -7.29 -3.63
N ARG A 156 -6.79 -7.39 -2.47
CA ARG A 156 -6.98 -6.47 -1.35
C ARG A 156 -6.46 -5.06 -1.65
N ARG A 157 -5.34 -4.94 -2.39
CA ARG A 157 -4.88 -3.66 -2.94
C ARG A 157 -5.88 -3.10 -3.96
N ARG A 158 -6.41 -3.92 -4.88
CA ARG A 158 -7.44 -3.48 -5.85
C ARG A 158 -8.70 -2.91 -5.20
N THR A 159 -9.18 -3.49 -4.10
CA THR A 159 -10.36 -2.98 -3.37
C THR A 159 -10.06 -1.73 -2.54
N HIS A 160 -8.81 -1.48 -2.17
CA HIS A 160 -8.43 -0.31 -1.35
C HIS A 160 -8.05 0.92 -2.18
N TYR A 161 -7.63 0.73 -3.44
CA TYR A 161 -7.11 1.79 -4.31
C TYR A 161 -7.94 1.99 -5.60
N GLY A 162 -9.07 1.30 -5.73
CA GLY A 162 -9.80 1.18 -7.00
C GLY A 162 -10.63 2.37 -7.43
N THR A 163 -10.71 3.48 -6.67
CA THR A 163 -11.56 4.60 -7.07
C THR A 163 -10.89 5.93 -6.72
N ILE A 164 -10.34 6.58 -7.73
CA ILE A 164 -9.96 8.00 -7.62
C ILE A 164 -11.23 8.81 -7.68
N ILE A 165 -11.54 9.54 -6.59
CA ILE A 165 -12.77 10.31 -6.45
C ILE A 165 -12.47 11.79 -6.66
N GLY A 166 -13.26 12.44 -7.51
CA GLY A 166 -13.22 13.87 -7.76
C GLY A 166 -14.09 14.25 -8.95
N GLU A 167 -14.82 15.34 -8.82
CA GLU A 167 -15.66 15.92 -9.88
C GLU A 167 -15.24 17.34 -10.25
N SER A 168 -14.31 17.90 -9.50
CA SER A 168 -13.83 19.26 -9.74
C SER A 168 -13.18 19.41 -11.13
N PRO A 169 -13.26 20.57 -11.77
CA PRO A 169 -12.63 20.83 -13.08
C PRO A 169 -11.11 20.58 -13.06
N ALA A 170 -10.47 20.73 -11.90
CA ALA A 170 -9.06 20.44 -11.73
C ALA A 170 -8.78 18.92 -11.80
N MET A 171 -9.63 18.10 -11.19
CA MET A 171 -9.53 16.65 -11.29
C MET A 171 -9.93 16.11 -12.65
N GLN A 172 -10.89 16.72 -13.35
CA GLN A 172 -11.26 16.32 -14.71
C GLN A 172 -10.06 16.40 -15.67
N ARG A 173 -9.22 17.44 -15.58
CA ARG A 173 -7.98 17.52 -16.38
C ARG A 173 -7.01 16.35 -16.09
N VAL A 174 -6.94 15.90 -14.85
CA VAL A 174 -6.14 14.71 -14.49
C VAL A 174 -6.74 13.46 -15.12
N PHE A 175 -8.06 13.28 -15.02
CA PHE A 175 -8.75 12.15 -15.65
C PHE A 175 -8.62 12.15 -17.17
N ASP A 176 -8.73 13.30 -17.82
CA ASP A 176 -8.52 13.42 -19.28
C ASP A 176 -7.10 12.97 -19.68
N THR A 177 -6.11 13.30 -18.84
CA THR A 177 -4.73 12.85 -19.08
C THR A 177 -4.61 11.34 -18.91
N LEU A 178 -5.19 10.77 -17.84
CA LEU A 178 -5.20 9.33 -17.60
C LEU A 178 -5.90 8.57 -18.75
N HIS A 179 -7.03 9.05 -19.23
CA HIS A 179 -7.74 8.44 -20.36
C HIS A 179 -6.91 8.44 -21.65
N ARG A 180 -6.12 9.49 -21.89
CA ARG A 180 -5.19 9.50 -23.05
C ARG A 180 -4.05 8.50 -22.91
N LEU A 181 -3.72 8.08 -21.70
CA LEU A 181 -2.69 7.07 -21.43
C LEU A 181 -3.22 5.65 -21.42
N GLU A 182 -4.53 5.47 -21.44
CA GLU A 182 -5.17 4.15 -21.40
C GLU A 182 -4.71 3.27 -22.56
N GLY A 183 -4.27 2.05 -22.25
CA GLY A 183 -3.78 1.07 -23.22
C GLY A 183 -2.39 1.39 -23.81
N LEU A 184 -1.77 2.52 -23.45
CA LEU A 184 -0.44 2.88 -23.94
C LEU A 184 0.66 2.31 -23.04
N ASP A 185 1.74 1.82 -23.69
CA ASP A 185 2.96 1.45 -22.98
C ASP A 185 3.82 2.69 -22.71
N VAL A 186 3.58 3.33 -21.57
CA VAL A 186 4.26 4.57 -21.21
C VAL A 186 5.56 4.27 -20.49
N PRO A 187 6.73 4.73 -21.00
CA PRO A 187 8.02 4.42 -20.41
C PRO A 187 8.26 5.16 -19.09
N THR A 188 7.78 6.42 -18.96
CA THR A 188 8.01 7.25 -17.76
C THR A 188 6.92 8.30 -17.59
N VAL A 189 6.38 8.40 -16.36
CA VAL A 189 5.40 9.42 -15.95
C VAL A 189 5.90 10.08 -14.67
N LEU A 190 5.79 11.40 -14.58
CA LEU A 190 6.07 12.18 -13.38
C LEU A 190 4.78 12.71 -12.78
N VAL A 191 4.47 12.31 -11.55
CA VAL A 191 3.30 12.76 -10.80
C VAL A 191 3.73 13.75 -9.72
N THR A 192 3.31 15.00 -9.84
CA THR A 192 3.62 16.05 -8.85
C THR A 192 2.37 16.44 -8.07
N GLY A 193 2.55 16.97 -6.88
CA GLY A 193 1.47 17.45 -6.02
C GLY A 193 1.80 17.32 -4.54
N GLU A 194 1.11 18.08 -3.72
CA GLU A 194 1.33 18.11 -2.27
C GLU A 194 1.18 16.73 -1.63
N SER A 195 1.76 16.57 -0.43
CA SER A 195 1.59 15.34 0.34
C SER A 195 0.11 15.06 0.63
N GLY A 196 -0.30 13.80 0.51
CA GLY A 196 -1.67 13.38 0.77
C GLY A 196 -2.70 13.68 -0.32
N THR A 197 -2.29 14.14 -1.51
CA THR A 197 -3.19 14.38 -2.67
C THR A 197 -3.64 13.13 -3.40
N GLY A 198 -2.94 12.00 -3.22
CA GLY A 198 -3.26 10.70 -3.84
C GLY A 198 -2.35 10.32 -5.01
N LYS A 199 -1.08 10.77 -5.04
CA LYS A 199 -0.09 10.44 -6.09
C LYS A 199 0.04 8.94 -6.34
N GLU A 200 0.04 8.13 -5.29
CA GLU A 200 0.08 6.66 -5.36
C GLU A 200 -1.13 6.08 -6.11
N LEU A 201 -2.34 6.62 -5.88
CA LEU A 201 -3.55 6.18 -6.58
C LEU A 201 -3.46 6.43 -8.10
N ILE A 202 -2.85 7.55 -8.50
CA ILE A 202 -2.60 7.84 -9.92
C ILE A 202 -1.60 6.85 -10.50
N ALA A 203 -0.52 6.54 -9.79
CA ALA A 203 0.47 5.56 -10.27
C ALA A 203 -0.17 4.17 -10.44
N GLN A 204 -1.03 3.76 -9.51
CA GLN A 204 -1.77 2.51 -9.62
C GLN A 204 -2.80 2.53 -10.74
N ALA A 205 -3.48 3.66 -10.98
CA ALA A 205 -4.38 3.81 -12.12
C ALA A 205 -3.64 3.65 -13.45
N ILE A 206 -2.49 4.31 -13.62
CA ILE A 206 -1.64 4.18 -14.81
C ILE A 206 -1.25 2.72 -15.06
N HIS A 207 -0.85 2.00 -14.01
CA HIS A 207 -0.51 0.59 -14.12
C HIS A 207 -1.71 -0.27 -14.53
N THR A 208 -2.88 -0.08 -13.87
CA THR A 208 -4.06 -0.93 -14.08
C THR A 208 -4.77 -0.66 -15.39
N MET A 209 -4.68 0.55 -15.93
CA MET A 209 -5.23 0.95 -17.23
C MET A 209 -4.29 0.60 -18.40
N GLY A 210 -2.99 0.37 -18.10
CA GLY A 210 -1.97 0.09 -19.11
C GLY A 210 -1.88 -1.39 -19.51
N PRO A 211 -1.05 -1.71 -20.52
CA PRO A 211 -0.82 -3.07 -20.99
C PRO A 211 -0.09 -3.95 -19.96
N ARG A 212 0.51 -3.33 -18.93
CA ARG A 212 1.28 -4.00 -17.86
C ARG A 212 0.44 -4.38 -16.65
N ARG A 213 -0.89 -4.23 -16.69
CA ARG A 213 -1.83 -4.43 -15.56
C ARG A 213 -1.75 -5.80 -14.89
N ASP A 214 -1.36 -6.83 -15.63
CA ASP A 214 -1.26 -8.21 -15.11
C ASP A 214 0.16 -8.55 -14.65
N SER A 215 1.10 -7.60 -14.79
CA SER A 215 2.50 -7.69 -14.36
C SER A 215 2.71 -7.07 -12.98
N PRO A 216 3.90 -7.23 -12.34
CA PRO A 216 4.13 -6.67 -11.02
C PRO A 216 4.03 -5.13 -10.97
N PHE A 217 3.36 -4.61 -9.93
CA PHE A 217 3.48 -3.21 -9.50
C PHE A 217 4.34 -3.18 -8.25
N VAL A 218 5.50 -2.54 -8.35
CA VAL A 218 6.48 -2.48 -7.27
C VAL A 218 6.68 -1.04 -6.85
N GLU A 219 6.53 -0.75 -5.56
CA GLU A 219 6.69 0.59 -5.02
C GLU A 219 7.90 0.69 -4.10
N ILE A 220 8.52 1.87 -4.09
CA ILE A 220 9.55 2.26 -3.14
C ILE A 220 9.36 3.72 -2.74
N ASP A 221 9.38 3.96 -1.44
CA ASP A 221 9.43 5.30 -0.87
C ASP A 221 10.90 5.70 -0.66
N CYS A 222 11.36 6.67 -1.45
CA CYS A 222 12.73 7.15 -1.43
C CYS A 222 13.08 7.99 -0.19
N ALA A 223 12.07 8.45 0.58
CA ALA A 223 12.28 9.18 1.82
C ALA A 223 12.46 8.25 3.04
N SER A 224 11.94 7.03 2.97
CA SER A 224 11.90 6.11 4.11
C SER A 224 13.19 5.34 4.36
N LEU A 225 14.12 5.29 3.38
CA LEU A 225 15.32 4.46 3.42
C LEU A 225 16.60 5.31 3.41
N PRO A 226 17.66 4.90 4.13
CA PRO A 226 18.99 5.45 3.97
C PRO A 226 19.49 5.33 2.51
N GLU A 227 20.28 6.30 2.06
CA GLU A 227 20.79 6.37 0.67
C GLU A 227 21.41 5.06 0.16
N THR A 228 22.28 4.44 0.98
CA THR A 228 22.95 3.17 0.63
C THR A 228 21.98 2.01 0.45
N LEU A 229 20.86 2.03 1.18
CA LEU A 229 19.82 1.02 1.06
C LEU A 229 18.94 1.25 -0.17
N ILE A 230 18.59 2.51 -0.49
CA ILE A 230 17.81 2.82 -1.71
C ILE A 230 18.51 2.26 -2.94
N GLU A 231 19.83 2.49 -3.06
CA GLU A 231 20.60 1.98 -4.18
C GLU A 231 20.58 0.46 -4.26
N SER A 232 20.80 -0.21 -3.14
CA SER A 232 20.73 -1.68 -3.03
C SER A 232 19.34 -2.23 -3.29
N GLU A 233 18.27 -1.55 -2.86
CA GLU A 233 16.89 -1.96 -3.14
C GLU A 233 16.56 -1.81 -4.63
N LEU A 234 16.88 -0.68 -5.25
CA LEU A 234 16.56 -0.42 -6.65
C LEU A 234 17.34 -1.31 -7.61
N PHE A 235 18.66 -1.33 -7.49
CA PHE A 235 19.55 -1.96 -8.46
C PHE A 235 19.95 -3.38 -8.06
N GLY A 236 19.77 -3.79 -6.80
CA GLY A 236 20.33 -5.01 -6.24
C GLY A 236 21.82 -4.89 -5.96
N HIS A 237 22.40 -5.91 -5.37
CA HIS A 237 23.84 -5.95 -5.10
C HIS A 237 24.43 -7.34 -5.29
N GLU A 238 25.70 -7.37 -5.66
CA GLU A 238 26.50 -8.60 -5.69
C GLU A 238 27.08 -8.88 -4.30
N ARG A 239 27.42 -10.14 -4.05
CA ARG A 239 28.07 -10.55 -2.81
C ARG A 239 29.38 -9.80 -2.61
N GLY A 240 29.58 -9.20 -1.43
CA GLY A 240 30.81 -8.47 -1.08
C GLY A 240 30.88 -7.04 -1.61
N SER A 241 29.82 -6.48 -2.17
CA SER A 241 29.79 -5.10 -2.69
C SER A 241 29.87 -4.02 -1.59
N PHE A 242 29.49 -4.37 -0.36
CA PHE A 242 29.66 -3.55 0.86
C PHE A 242 29.75 -4.47 2.09
N THR A 243 30.08 -3.92 3.27
CA THR A 243 30.41 -4.68 4.50
C THR A 243 29.37 -5.72 4.90
N ASP A 244 28.08 -5.45 4.65
CA ASP A 244 26.97 -6.35 5.02
C ASP A 244 26.43 -7.16 3.83
N ALA A 245 26.98 -7.05 2.64
CA ALA A 245 26.57 -7.79 1.45
C ALA A 245 27.02 -9.26 1.49
N ARG A 246 26.49 -10.05 2.43
CA ARG A 246 26.86 -11.47 2.62
C ARG A 246 26.39 -12.37 1.48
N GLN A 247 25.29 -12.02 0.82
CA GLN A 247 24.69 -12.73 -0.31
C GLN A 247 24.34 -11.75 -1.41
N MET A 248 24.15 -12.24 -2.63
CA MET A 248 23.60 -11.48 -3.74
C MET A 248 22.13 -11.19 -3.50
N LYS A 249 21.68 -9.97 -3.80
CA LYS A 249 20.27 -9.56 -3.73
C LYS A 249 19.80 -9.02 -5.09
N ARG A 250 18.65 -9.51 -5.55
CA ARG A 250 17.98 -8.90 -6.72
C ARG A 250 17.38 -7.56 -6.36
N GLY A 251 17.55 -6.58 -7.25
CA GLY A 251 16.94 -5.27 -7.10
C GLY A 251 15.49 -5.20 -7.60
N LEU A 252 14.79 -4.12 -7.21
CA LEU A 252 13.39 -3.90 -7.61
C LEU A 252 13.25 -3.78 -9.13
N PHE A 253 14.27 -3.33 -9.86
CA PHE A 253 14.28 -3.31 -11.33
C PHE A 253 14.23 -4.71 -11.95
N GLU A 254 14.79 -5.70 -11.28
CA GLU A 254 14.68 -7.10 -11.69
C GLU A 254 13.33 -7.71 -11.29
N VAL A 255 12.83 -7.37 -10.09
CA VAL A 255 11.55 -7.87 -9.55
C VAL A 255 10.36 -7.34 -10.38
N ALA A 256 10.43 -6.09 -10.81
CA ALA A 256 9.38 -5.44 -11.60
C ALA A 256 9.44 -5.74 -13.10
N ARG A 257 10.19 -6.74 -13.51
CA ARG A 257 10.38 -7.09 -14.93
C ARG A 257 9.03 -7.22 -15.66
N GLY A 258 8.87 -6.46 -16.75
CA GLY A 258 7.63 -6.40 -17.53
C GLY A 258 6.47 -5.63 -16.86
N GLY A 259 6.65 -5.17 -15.62
CA GLY A 259 5.66 -4.46 -14.82
C GLY A 259 5.88 -2.96 -14.73
N THR A 260 5.52 -2.38 -13.59
CA THR A 260 5.65 -0.95 -13.29
C THR A 260 6.34 -0.74 -11.96
N ILE A 261 7.28 0.20 -11.91
CA ILE A 261 7.91 0.67 -10.67
C ILE A 261 7.36 2.04 -10.34
N PHE A 262 6.90 2.19 -9.11
CA PHE A 262 6.51 3.46 -8.53
C PHE A 262 7.59 3.96 -7.57
N LEU A 263 8.19 5.11 -7.91
CA LEU A 263 9.21 5.80 -7.12
C LEU A 263 8.54 6.97 -6.40
N ASP A 264 8.15 6.78 -5.14
CA ASP A 264 7.58 7.88 -4.35
C ASP A 264 8.68 8.75 -3.75
N GLU A 265 8.40 10.03 -3.63
CA GLU A 265 9.28 11.10 -3.13
C GLU A 265 10.68 11.07 -3.81
N ILE A 266 10.68 11.03 -5.17
CA ILE A 266 11.92 10.99 -5.99
C ILE A 266 12.87 12.15 -5.70
N GLY A 267 12.34 13.30 -5.26
CA GLY A 267 13.12 14.49 -4.87
C GLY A 267 14.01 14.30 -3.64
N GLU A 268 13.85 13.18 -2.90
CA GLU A 268 14.69 12.84 -1.73
C GLU A 268 15.93 12.01 -2.10
N MET A 269 16.06 11.58 -3.36
CA MET A 269 17.21 10.80 -3.79
C MET A 269 18.49 11.63 -3.80
N SER A 270 19.61 11.00 -3.41
CA SER A 270 20.93 11.61 -3.53
C SER A 270 21.37 11.78 -5.00
N LEU A 271 22.21 12.75 -5.27
CA LEU A 271 22.75 13.01 -6.60
C LEU A 271 23.46 11.78 -7.22
N ALA A 272 24.08 10.94 -6.38
CA ALA A 272 24.75 9.71 -6.83
C ALA A 272 23.72 8.68 -7.33
N THR A 273 22.63 8.47 -6.58
CA THR A 273 21.52 7.58 -6.98
C THR A 273 20.78 8.12 -8.19
N GLN A 274 20.55 9.44 -8.26
CA GLN A 274 19.96 10.11 -9.42
C GLN A 274 20.77 9.86 -10.71
N ALA A 275 22.12 9.92 -10.64
CA ALA A 275 22.98 9.67 -11.80
C ALA A 275 22.88 8.22 -12.30
N LYS A 276 22.76 7.25 -11.38
CA LYS A 276 22.56 5.83 -11.74
C LYS A 276 21.18 5.59 -12.34
N LEU A 277 20.16 6.19 -11.75
CA LEU A 277 18.77 6.13 -12.27
C LEU A 277 18.72 6.70 -13.70
N LEU A 278 19.30 7.87 -13.93
CA LEU A 278 19.36 8.48 -15.27
C LEU A 278 19.97 7.51 -16.30
N ARG A 279 21.12 6.92 -15.99
CA ARG A 279 21.77 5.94 -16.89
C ARG A 279 20.87 4.73 -17.17
N ALA A 280 20.16 4.25 -16.15
CA ALA A 280 19.23 3.14 -16.31
C ALA A 280 18.04 3.50 -17.21
N LEU A 281 17.49 4.73 -17.09
CA LEU A 281 16.39 5.23 -17.91
C LEU A 281 16.82 5.49 -19.38
N GLU A 282 18.02 6.01 -19.61
CA GLU A 282 18.56 6.30 -20.94
C GLU A 282 18.90 5.04 -21.73
N ASN A 283 19.68 4.15 -21.10
CA ASN A 283 20.20 2.97 -21.75
C ASN A 283 19.22 1.78 -21.71
N ARG A 284 18.14 1.87 -20.93
CA ARG A 284 17.21 0.75 -20.62
C ARG A 284 17.95 -0.46 -20.08
N ARG A 285 19.06 -0.22 -19.38
CA ARG A 285 19.94 -1.21 -18.75
C ARG A 285 20.52 -0.65 -17.46
N PHE A 286 20.78 -1.52 -16.50
CA PHE A 286 21.41 -1.18 -15.23
C PHE A 286 22.37 -2.27 -14.79
N LYS A 287 23.16 -1.98 -13.76
CA LYS A 287 24.08 -2.94 -13.13
C LYS A 287 23.76 -3.01 -11.65
N ARG A 288 23.92 -4.19 -11.06
CA ARG A 288 23.88 -4.32 -9.59
C ARG A 288 25.04 -3.57 -8.97
N VAL A 289 24.87 -3.16 -7.72
CA VAL A 289 25.96 -2.55 -6.93
C VAL A 289 27.12 -3.55 -6.81
N GLY A 290 28.33 -3.13 -7.21
CA GLY A 290 29.51 -4.01 -7.28
C GLY A 290 29.50 -5.00 -8.44
N GLY A 291 28.47 -5.03 -9.29
CA GLY A 291 28.38 -5.92 -10.45
C GLY A 291 28.91 -5.30 -11.74
N VAL A 292 29.27 -6.15 -12.69
CA VAL A 292 29.73 -5.75 -14.05
C VAL A 292 28.72 -6.09 -15.14
N ALA A 293 27.78 -7.00 -14.88
CA ALA A 293 26.79 -7.45 -15.84
C ALA A 293 25.71 -6.39 -16.11
N ASP A 294 25.41 -6.14 -17.40
CA ASP A 294 24.32 -5.28 -17.83
C ASP A 294 22.99 -6.06 -17.83
N LEU A 295 22.03 -5.62 -17.01
CA LEU A 295 20.71 -6.18 -16.90
C LEU A 295 19.67 -5.28 -17.61
N PRO A 296 18.68 -5.81 -18.32
CA PRO A 296 17.68 -5.00 -19.00
C PRO A 296 16.69 -4.38 -18.02
N LEU A 297 16.31 -3.09 -18.25
CA LEU A 297 15.23 -2.41 -17.57
C LEU A 297 13.95 -2.50 -18.43
N GLU A 298 13.11 -3.48 -18.13
CA GLU A 298 11.88 -3.77 -18.90
C GLU A 298 10.63 -3.15 -18.25
N ALA A 299 10.76 -2.55 -17.06
CA ALA A 299 9.66 -1.92 -16.34
C ALA A 299 9.32 -0.51 -16.86
N GLY A 300 8.04 -0.12 -16.76
CA GLY A 300 7.61 1.28 -16.81
C GLY A 300 7.91 1.97 -15.49
N ILE A 301 8.18 3.27 -15.53
CA ILE A 301 8.53 4.05 -14.34
C ILE A 301 7.47 5.13 -14.11
N VAL A 302 6.91 5.15 -12.90
CA VAL A 302 6.08 6.26 -12.42
C VAL A 302 6.80 6.87 -11.24
N ALA A 303 7.27 8.10 -11.38
CA ALA A 303 7.93 8.85 -10.31
C ALA A 303 6.94 9.84 -9.68
N ALA A 304 7.00 10.02 -8.38
CA ALA A 304 6.18 11.00 -7.66
C ALA A 304 7.00 11.86 -6.72
N THR A 305 6.58 13.09 -6.51
CA THR A 305 7.18 14.00 -5.53
C THR A 305 6.21 15.10 -5.10
N ASN A 306 6.39 15.59 -3.89
CA ASN A 306 5.74 16.79 -3.38
C ASN A 306 6.63 18.04 -3.52
N ARG A 307 7.91 17.90 -3.90
CA ARG A 307 8.86 19.00 -4.08
C ARG A 307 8.70 19.63 -5.47
N ASP A 308 8.98 20.93 -5.54
CA ASP A 308 9.18 21.62 -6.83
C ASP A 308 10.56 21.24 -7.39
N LEU A 309 10.59 20.29 -8.33
CA LEU A 309 11.85 19.82 -8.92
C LEU A 309 12.59 20.90 -9.70
N ASN A 310 11.90 21.93 -10.23
CA ASN A 310 12.60 23.05 -10.88
C ASN A 310 13.40 23.86 -9.85
N ALA A 311 12.79 24.15 -8.71
CA ALA A 311 13.50 24.81 -7.61
C ALA A 311 14.63 23.94 -7.04
N GLU A 312 14.47 22.61 -6.99
CA GLU A 312 15.54 21.71 -6.55
C GLU A 312 16.68 21.60 -7.57
N VAL A 313 16.41 21.75 -8.87
CA VAL A 313 17.43 21.86 -9.92
C VAL A 313 18.22 23.15 -9.76
N GLU A 314 17.57 24.29 -9.52
CA GLU A 314 18.23 25.57 -9.28
C GLU A 314 19.14 25.54 -8.03
N LYS A 315 18.72 24.81 -6.97
CA LYS A 315 19.53 24.59 -5.77
C LYS A 315 20.68 23.60 -5.97
N GLY A 316 20.71 22.87 -7.09
CA GLY A 316 21.70 21.83 -7.36
C GLY A 316 21.51 20.54 -6.56
N THR A 317 20.33 20.32 -5.93
CA THR A 317 19.95 19.11 -5.19
C THR A 317 19.27 18.07 -6.06
N PHE A 318 18.80 18.47 -7.24
CA PHE A 318 18.25 17.56 -8.26
C PHE A 318 18.91 17.83 -9.62
N ARG A 319 19.18 16.74 -10.36
CA ARG A 319 19.84 16.85 -11.69
C ARG A 319 18.83 17.27 -12.75
N GLN A 320 19.18 18.25 -13.56
CA GLN A 320 18.34 18.75 -14.64
C GLN A 320 18.10 17.70 -15.74
N ASP A 321 19.13 16.89 -16.07
CA ASP A 321 19.03 15.82 -17.07
C ASP A 321 18.03 14.74 -16.65
N LEU A 322 18.06 14.33 -15.38
CA LEU A 322 17.10 13.38 -14.83
C LEU A 322 15.67 13.96 -14.81
N PHE A 323 15.51 15.24 -14.46
CA PHE A 323 14.19 15.91 -14.47
C PHE A 323 13.54 15.80 -15.84
N TYR A 324 14.22 16.17 -16.92
CA TYR A 324 13.66 16.06 -18.27
C TYR A 324 13.40 14.63 -18.70
N ARG A 325 14.16 13.66 -18.21
CA ARG A 325 13.94 12.24 -18.51
C ARG A 325 12.73 11.66 -17.78
N LEU A 326 12.44 12.16 -16.57
CA LEU A 326 11.25 11.78 -15.78
C LEU A 326 9.99 12.50 -16.28
N ALA A 327 10.08 13.78 -16.61
CA ALA A 327 8.97 14.63 -16.97
C ALA A 327 8.50 14.48 -18.45
N ILE A 328 8.59 13.26 -19.01
CA ILE A 328 8.07 12.99 -20.38
C ILE A 328 6.56 13.19 -20.39
N ILE A 329 5.87 12.67 -19.38
CA ILE A 329 4.43 12.88 -19.18
C ILE A 329 4.25 13.40 -17.77
N PRO A 330 4.12 14.73 -17.59
CA PRO A 330 3.84 15.31 -16.28
C PRO A 330 2.35 15.23 -15.97
N ILE A 331 2.01 14.82 -14.74
CA ILE A 331 0.66 14.86 -14.18
C ILE A 331 0.72 15.61 -12.86
N GLU A 332 0.09 16.78 -12.80
CA GLU A 332 0.00 17.57 -11.58
C GLU A 332 -1.32 17.32 -10.86
N LEU A 333 -1.24 16.84 -9.62
CA LEU A 333 -2.39 16.64 -8.75
C LEU A 333 -2.70 17.91 -7.98
N PRO A 334 -3.90 18.48 -8.14
CA PRO A 334 -4.30 19.68 -7.42
C PRO A 334 -4.44 19.40 -5.93
N ALA A 335 -4.08 20.38 -5.10
CA ALA A 335 -4.35 20.35 -3.67
C ALA A 335 -5.87 20.33 -3.39
N LEU A 336 -6.31 19.75 -2.28
CA LEU A 336 -7.73 19.58 -1.97
C LEU A 336 -8.50 20.92 -1.92
N ARG A 337 -7.86 22.00 -1.46
CA ARG A 337 -8.41 23.37 -1.47
C ARG A 337 -8.68 23.93 -2.88
N GLN A 338 -8.08 23.36 -3.92
CA GLN A 338 -8.28 23.72 -5.34
C GLN A 338 -9.35 22.85 -6.01
N ARG A 339 -9.89 21.85 -5.29
CA ARG A 339 -10.88 20.89 -5.77
C ARG A 339 -12.27 21.29 -5.24
N ALA A 340 -12.89 22.29 -5.84
CA ALA A 340 -14.21 22.78 -5.41
C ALA A 340 -15.25 21.64 -5.46
N GLY A 341 -15.92 21.38 -4.33
CA GLY A 341 -16.92 20.32 -4.18
C GLY A 341 -16.37 18.96 -3.79
N ASP A 342 -15.11 18.66 -4.05
CA ASP A 342 -14.53 17.32 -3.78
C ASP A 342 -14.40 17.01 -2.28
N VAL A 343 -14.32 18.04 -1.42
CA VAL A 343 -14.30 17.84 0.05
C VAL A 343 -15.57 17.12 0.52
N GLN A 344 -16.75 17.53 0.02
CA GLN A 344 -18.02 16.90 0.37
C GLN A 344 -18.10 15.48 -0.20
N LEU A 345 -17.72 15.30 -1.46
CA LEU A 345 -17.77 14.03 -2.16
C LEU A 345 -16.86 12.99 -1.46
N LEU A 346 -15.62 13.37 -1.18
CA LEU A 346 -14.65 12.54 -0.44
C LEU A 346 -15.10 12.30 0.99
N GLY A 347 -15.67 13.34 1.64
CA GLY A 347 -16.21 13.27 2.99
C GLY A 347 -17.30 12.22 3.11
N ALA A 348 -18.28 12.25 2.21
CA ALA A 348 -19.35 11.25 2.15
C ALA A 348 -18.82 9.84 1.90
N HIS A 349 -17.89 9.69 0.96
CA HIS A 349 -17.26 8.40 0.66
C HIS A 349 -16.55 7.80 1.89
N PHE A 350 -15.69 8.58 2.57
CA PHE A 350 -14.98 8.10 3.75
C PHE A 350 -15.92 7.83 4.91
N PHE A 351 -16.93 8.67 5.11
CA PHE A 351 -17.96 8.43 6.12
C PHE A 351 -18.64 7.07 5.91
N ASP A 352 -19.12 6.78 4.71
CA ASP A 352 -19.76 5.50 4.38
C ASP A 352 -18.80 4.32 4.54
N GLN A 353 -17.53 4.50 4.19
CA GLN A 353 -16.50 3.48 4.34
C GLN A 353 -16.26 3.13 5.82
N PHE A 354 -16.13 4.15 6.69
CA PHE A 354 -15.85 3.93 8.10
C PHE A 354 -17.10 3.51 8.89
N LYS A 355 -18.28 4.05 8.56
CA LYS A 355 -19.55 3.62 9.15
C LYS A 355 -19.78 2.11 9.00
N LYS A 356 -19.43 1.51 7.86
CA LYS A 356 -19.52 0.07 7.64
C LYS A 356 -18.60 -0.77 8.52
N ARG A 357 -17.52 -0.18 9.04
CA ARG A 357 -16.52 -0.87 9.88
C ARG A 357 -16.80 -0.74 11.37
N VAL A 358 -17.52 0.29 11.75
CA VAL A 358 -17.78 0.62 13.15
C VAL A 358 -19.25 0.35 13.45
N ALA A 359 -19.52 -0.54 14.42
CA ALA A 359 -20.89 -0.73 14.92
C ALA A 359 -21.31 0.53 15.69
N GLY A 360 -22.29 1.26 15.18
CA GLY A 360 -22.79 2.49 15.78
C GLY A 360 -24.05 3.01 15.09
N SER A 361 -24.63 4.09 15.65
CA SER A 361 -25.87 4.73 15.16
C SER A 361 -25.64 6.03 14.40
N VAL A 362 -24.36 6.43 14.18
CA VAL A 362 -24.06 7.69 13.48
C VAL A 362 -24.56 7.65 12.04
N GLU A 363 -25.35 8.66 11.66
CA GLU A 363 -26.01 8.72 10.35
C GLU A 363 -25.36 9.72 9.39
N GLY A 364 -24.68 10.75 9.91
CA GLY A 364 -24.04 11.77 9.08
C GLY A 364 -23.39 12.90 9.87
N PHE A 365 -23.19 14.01 9.18
CA PHE A 365 -22.68 15.25 9.72
C PHE A 365 -23.77 16.32 9.74
N GLU A 366 -23.84 17.17 10.77
CA GLU A 366 -24.65 18.37 10.75
C GLU A 366 -24.15 19.37 9.68
N ASN A 367 -25.03 20.18 9.14
CA ASN A 367 -24.69 21.15 8.07
C ASN A 367 -23.57 22.11 8.48
N GLU A 368 -23.57 22.57 9.73
CA GLU A 368 -22.54 23.46 10.26
C GLU A 368 -21.15 22.80 10.26
N ALA A 369 -21.09 21.50 10.58
CA ALA A 369 -19.86 20.72 10.52
C ALA A 369 -19.36 20.58 9.06
N LEU A 370 -20.27 20.28 8.13
CA LEU A 370 -19.92 20.19 6.69
C LEU A 370 -19.42 21.50 6.14
N GLU A 371 -20.05 22.64 6.47
CA GLU A 371 -19.62 23.96 6.05
C GLU A 371 -18.21 24.30 6.58
N ALA A 372 -17.95 23.98 7.85
CA ALA A 372 -16.63 24.20 8.43
C ALA A 372 -15.56 23.38 7.72
N MET A 373 -15.84 22.11 7.43
CA MET A 373 -14.94 21.23 6.68
C MET A 373 -14.69 21.71 5.25
N GLN A 374 -15.67 22.31 4.57
CA GLN A 374 -15.51 22.89 3.24
C GLN A 374 -14.61 24.13 3.24
N ARG A 375 -14.69 24.94 4.28
CA ARG A 375 -13.90 26.19 4.39
C ARG A 375 -12.45 25.96 4.80
N TYR A 376 -12.15 24.81 5.36
CA TYR A 376 -10.81 24.46 5.81
C TYR A 376 -9.86 24.19 4.65
N HIS A 377 -8.58 24.55 4.80
CA HIS A 377 -7.58 24.49 3.73
C HIS A 377 -7.00 23.11 3.47
N TRP A 378 -7.15 22.18 4.41
CA TRP A 378 -6.66 20.81 4.33
C TRP A 378 -5.17 20.73 3.95
N PRO A 379 -4.23 21.21 4.80
CA PRO A 379 -2.79 21.17 4.48
C PRO A 379 -2.27 19.75 4.26
N GLY A 380 -2.85 18.74 4.91
CA GLY A 380 -2.59 17.31 4.66
C GLY A 380 -3.48 16.67 3.59
N ASN A 381 -4.23 17.49 2.83
CA ASN A 381 -5.06 17.10 1.70
C ASN A 381 -6.04 15.94 2.02
N VAL A 382 -6.18 14.97 1.12
CA VAL A 382 -7.11 13.84 1.25
C VAL A 382 -6.72 12.92 2.41
N ARG A 383 -5.42 12.80 2.71
CA ARG A 383 -4.95 12.00 3.86
C ARG A 383 -5.44 12.58 5.19
N GLU A 384 -5.37 13.88 5.36
CA GLU A 384 -5.87 14.57 6.55
C GLU A 384 -7.40 14.46 6.65
N LEU A 385 -8.12 14.74 5.57
CA LEU A 385 -9.58 14.61 5.52
C LEU A 385 -10.03 13.22 5.93
N ARG A 386 -9.42 12.18 5.37
CA ARG A 386 -9.70 10.78 5.70
C ARG A 386 -9.48 10.50 7.19
N ASN A 387 -8.33 10.92 7.73
CA ASN A 387 -8.00 10.69 9.15
C ASN A 387 -8.95 11.41 10.10
N VAL A 388 -9.37 12.63 9.75
CA VAL A 388 -10.34 13.41 10.53
C VAL A 388 -11.68 12.67 10.53
N ILE A 389 -12.19 12.23 9.39
CA ILE A 389 -13.48 11.51 9.30
C ILE A 389 -13.41 10.18 10.02
N GLU A 390 -12.34 9.40 9.88
CA GLU A 390 -12.15 8.14 10.60
C GLU A 390 -12.22 8.35 12.11
N ARG A 391 -11.53 9.37 12.62
CA ARG A 391 -11.57 9.75 14.05
C ARG A 391 -12.96 10.15 14.49
N LEU A 392 -13.67 11.00 13.74
CA LEU A 392 -15.00 11.48 14.08
C LEU A 392 -16.02 10.34 14.12
N VAL A 393 -16.07 9.49 13.10
CA VAL A 393 -16.95 8.33 13.05
C VAL A 393 -16.67 7.34 14.18
N THR A 394 -15.41 7.13 14.53
CA THR A 394 -15.01 6.20 15.59
C THR A 394 -15.37 6.71 16.98
N LEU A 395 -15.09 7.99 17.27
CA LEU A 395 -15.31 8.57 18.60
C LEU A 395 -16.80 8.86 18.86
N HIS A 396 -17.54 9.28 17.84
CA HIS A 396 -18.97 9.68 17.95
C HIS A 396 -19.92 8.65 17.36
N ARG A 397 -19.51 7.39 17.32
CA ARG A 397 -20.30 6.28 16.71
C ARG A 397 -21.69 6.07 17.29
N ASN A 398 -21.92 6.45 18.54
CA ASN A 398 -23.21 6.28 19.26
C ASN A 398 -24.08 7.54 19.21
N GLU A 399 -23.63 8.62 18.60
CA GLU A 399 -24.38 9.84 18.39
C GLU A 399 -25.07 9.79 17.03
N PRO A 400 -26.28 10.35 16.88
CA PRO A 400 -26.99 10.31 15.61
C PRO A 400 -26.28 11.12 14.52
N MET A 401 -25.65 12.25 14.88
CA MET A 401 -24.96 13.15 13.96
C MET A 401 -23.64 13.62 14.53
N VAL A 402 -22.62 13.77 13.66
CA VAL A 402 -21.38 14.47 14.01
C VAL A 402 -21.62 15.98 13.95
N ARG A 403 -21.45 16.68 15.09
CA ARG A 403 -21.70 18.11 15.25
C ARG A 403 -20.45 18.94 15.01
N PHE A 404 -20.64 20.25 14.85
CA PHE A 404 -19.54 21.22 14.73
C PHE A 404 -18.57 21.15 15.92
N GLU A 405 -19.05 20.98 17.15
CA GLU A 405 -18.23 20.89 18.36
C GLU A 405 -17.29 19.67 18.39
N HIS A 406 -17.62 18.62 17.63
CA HIS A 406 -16.81 17.40 17.51
C HIS A 406 -15.60 17.58 16.57
N LEU A 407 -15.63 18.60 15.72
CA LEU A 407 -14.54 18.87 14.79
C LEU A 407 -13.26 19.29 15.56
N PRO A 408 -12.07 18.97 15.03
CA PRO A 408 -10.81 19.48 15.53
C PRO A 408 -10.79 21.02 15.61
N ASN A 409 -10.07 21.55 16.59
CA ASN A 409 -9.97 22.99 16.82
C ASN A 409 -9.49 23.74 15.56
N GLU A 410 -8.55 23.15 14.81
CA GLU A 410 -7.99 23.69 13.59
C GLU A 410 -9.06 23.93 12.53
N ILE A 411 -10.06 23.07 12.45
CA ILE A 411 -11.18 23.17 11.49
C ILE A 411 -12.23 24.15 12.04
N ARG A 412 -12.55 24.08 13.33
CA ARG A 412 -13.55 24.97 13.98
C ARG A 412 -13.15 26.44 13.90
N PHE A 413 -11.88 26.73 14.11
CA PHE A 413 -11.37 28.10 14.20
C PHE A 413 -10.74 28.63 12.90
N ALA A 414 -10.78 27.86 11.82
CA ALA A 414 -10.29 28.30 10.49
C ALA A 414 -10.98 29.58 9.97
N GLN A 415 -12.08 30.00 10.57
CA GLN A 415 -12.83 31.21 10.19
C GLN A 415 -12.23 32.54 10.71
N ALA A 416 -11.41 32.51 11.75
CA ALA A 416 -10.90 33.73 12.37
C ALA A 416 -9.92 34.53 11.48
N THR A 417 -9.49 33.97 10.36
CA THR A 417 -8.47 34.56 9.49
C THR A 417 -8.96 35.14 8.16
N ARG A 418 -10.26 35.10 7.85
CA ARG A 418 -10.78 35.55 6.54
C ARG A 418 -11.85 36.66 6.50
N ALA A 419 -12.33 37.11 7.64
CA ALA A 419 -13.29 38.27 7.67
C ALA A 419 -12.57 39.53 8.13
N GLY A 420 -12.08 40.30 7.19
CA GLY A 420 -11.70 41.68 7.43
C GLY A 420 -10.24 42.02 7.18
N ASP A 421 -10.08 42.92 6.21
CA ASP A 421 -9.05 43.94 6.05
C ASP A 421 -7.70 43.59 5.41
N THR A 422 -7.63 44.01 4.17
CA THR A 422 -6.46 44.70 3.57
C THR A 422 -6.01 45.88 4.41
N GLN A 423 -5.53 45.66 5.61
CA GLN A 423 -4.65 46.58 6.33
C GLN A 423 -3.60 45.68 7.03
N LYS A 424 -2.33 46.06 6.89
CA LYS A 424 -1.15 45.44 7.47
C LYS A 424 -1.43 44.97 8.91
N ALA A 425 -1.90 43.75 9.09
CA ALA A 425 -2.00 43.08 10.37
C ALA A 425 -0.90 42.01 10.42
N GLU A 426 0.05 42.22 11.29
CA GLU A 426 1.07 41.22 11.66
C GLU A 426 0.42 39.89 12.02
N PRO A 427 1.04 38.72 11.71
CA PRO A 427 0.45 37.42 11.90
C PRO A 427 0.32 37.11 13.41
N ARG A 428 -0.92 37.14 13.90
CA ARG A 428 -1.25 36.63 15.26
C ARG A 428 -1.39 35.12 15.19
N VAL A 429 -0.37 34.41 15.63
CA VAL A 429 -0.43 32.97 15.85
C VAL A 429 -1.16 32.69 17.17
N ALA A 430 -2.21 31.90 17.13
CA ALA A 430 -2.85 31.39 18.35
C ALA A 430 -1.83 30.53 19.12
N GLY A 431 -1.26 31.08 20.20
CA GLY A 431 -0.39 30.37 21.11
C GLY A 431 1.10 30.70 21.07
N GLY A 432 1.58 31.61 20.21
CA GLY A 432 2.98 32.01 20.18
C GLY A 432 3.16 33.50 19.85
N TYR A 433 4.02 34.19 20.60
CA TYR A 433 4.49 35.53 20.27
C TYR A 433 5.57 35.40 19.19
N VAL A 434 5.33 35.97 18.01
CA VAL A 434 6.34 36.00 16.93
C VAL A 434 7.27 37.17 17.19
N LEU A 435 8.56 36.91 17.35
CA LEU A 435 9.58 37.91 17.54
C LEU A 435 9.77 38.71 16.21
N PRO A 436 9.54 40.02 16.17
CA PRO A 436 9.82 40.85 14.98
C PRO A 436 11.31 40.84 14.65
N ASP A 437 11.67 41.02 13.37
CA ASP A 437 13.08 41.10 12.93
C ASP A 437 13.86 42.21 13.60
N SER A 438 13.17 43.29 14.06
CA SER A 438 13.74 44.40 14.81
C SER A 438 14.04 44.06 16.29
N GLY A 439 13.68 42.89 16.75
CA GLY A 439 13.73 42.51 18.17
C GLY A 439 12.60 43.14 19.00
N VAL A 440 12.48 42.74 20.26
CA VAL A 440 11.48 43.24 21.21
C VAL A 440 12.12 43.41 22.58
N ASN A 441 11.77 44.52 23.25
CA ASN A 441 12.12 44.68 24.64
C ASN A 441 11.17 43.85 25.51
N LEU A 442 11.71 42.85 26.16
CA LEU A 442 10.94 41.87 26.96
C LEU A 442 10.21 42.58 28.11
N ASP A 443 10.85 43.55 28.76
CA ASP A 443 10.26 44.34 29.85
C ASP A 443 9.04 45.17 29.43
N GLU A 444 9.05 45.71 28.23
CA GLU A 444 7.90 46.44 27.67
C GLU A 444 6.73 45.51 27.36
N VAL A 445 6.99 44.35 26.79
CA VAL A 445 5.95 43.32 26.55
C VAL A 445 5.35 42.83 27.83
N GLU A 446 6.20 42.51 28.82
CA GLU A 446 5.76 42.04 30.13
C GLU A 446 4.89 43.07 30.82
N ARG A 447 5.30 44.35 30.78
CA ARG A 447 4.55 45.49 31.32
C ARG A 447 3.18 45.62 30.65
N SER A 448 3.14 45.57 29.31
CA SER A 448 1.90 45.64 28.56
C SER A 448 0.93 44.53 28.89
N LEU A 449 1.40 43.29 29.01
CA LEU A 449 0.58 42.14 29.35
C LEU A 449 0.03 42.21 30.77
N ILE A 450 0.81 42.67 31.71
CA ILE A 450 0.36 42.88 33.09
C ILE A 450 -0.71 43.98 33.16
N GLN A 451 -0.53 45.10 32.45
CA GLN A 451 -1.50 46.19 32.37
C GLN A 451 -2.84 45.71 31.79
N GLN A 452 -2.82 45.00 30.67
CA GLN A 452 -4.01 44.43 30.06
C GLN A 452 -4.73 43.41 30.99
N ALA A 453 -3.98 42.60 31.75
CA ALA A 453 -4.57 41.66 32.67
C ALA A 453 -5.26 42.35 33.84
N LEU A 454 -4.68 43.46 34.38
CA LEU A 454 -5.29 44.26 35.41
C LEU A 454 -6.54 45.01 34.94
N GLU A 455 -6.51 45.60 33.72
CA GLU A 455 -7.67 46.25 33.12
C GLU A 455 -8.83 45.28 32.92
N ARG A 456 -8.55 44.03 32.43
CA ARG A 456 -9.60 43.02 32.24
C ARG A 456 -10.18 42.46 33.54
N THR A 457 -9.52 42.66 34.67
CA THR A 457 -9.91 42.13 35.99
C THR A 457 -10.26 43.23 36.98
N ASP A 458 -10.52 44.46 36.47
CA ASP A 458 -10.85 45.66 37.30
C ASP A 458 -9.90 45.86 38.49
N GLY A 459 -8.60 45.65 38.27
CA GLY A 459 -7.55 45.77 39.27
C GLY A 459 -7.39 44.58 40.23
N ASN A 460 -8.15 43.53 40.07
CA ASN A 460 -8.05 42.35 40.94
C ASN A 460 -6.76 41.54 40.68
N GLN A 461 -5.72 41.77 41.46
CA GLN A 461 -4.41 41.13 41.33
C GLN A 461 -4.42 39.60 41.35
N THR A 462 -5.38 38.99 42.07
CA THR A 462 -5.48 37.53 42.14
C THR A 462 -6.05 36.96 40.86
N ALA A 463 -7.05 37.61 40.27
CA ALA A 463 -7.63 37.24 39.00
C ALA A 463 -6.66 37.51 37.83
N ALA A 464 -5.97 38.66 37.84
CA ALA A 464 -4.94 39.01 36.89
C ALA A 464 -3.77 38.01 36.86
N ALA A 465 -3.28 37.58 38.04
CA ALA A 465 -2.24 36.55 38.12
C ALA A 465 -2.67 35.22 37.53
N LYS A 466 -3.92 34.81 37.76
CA LYS A 466 -4.50 33.60 37.18
C LYS A 466 -4.63 33.71 35.63
N LEU A 467 -4.98 34.88 35.13
CA LEU A 467 -5.12 35.17 33.72
C LEU A 467 -3.76 35.13 32.98
N LEU A 468 -2.69 35.52 33.66
CA LEU A 468 -1.31 35.50 33.18
C LEU A 468 -0.59 34.17 33.46
N GLY A 469 -1.24 33.20 34.10
CA GLY A 469 -0.62 31.90 34.43
C GLY A 469 0.52 31.96 35.45
N ILE A 470 0.56 33.04 36.31
CA ILE A 470 1.60 33.24 37.30
C ILE A 470 1.01 33.28 38.75
N THR A 471 1.87 33.14 39.75
CA THR A 471 1.42 33.28 41.14
C THR A 471 1.15 34.74 41.48
N ARG A 472 0.25 35.01 42.47
CA ARG A 472 -0.02 36.35 42.97
C ARG A 472 1.24 37.03 43.47
N TYR A 473 2.14 36.29 44.09
CA TYR A 473 3.43 36.81 44.59
C TYR A 473 4.33 37.25 43.42
N ALA A 474 4.38 36.44 42.34
CA ALA A 474 5.15 36.79 41.14
C ALA A 474 4.59 38.03 40.44
N LEU A 475 3.26 38.19 40.38
CA LEU A 475 2.64 39.40 39.84
C LEU A 475 2.98 40.64 40.69
N ARG A 476 2.89 40.54 42.03
CA ARG A 476 3.22 41.65 42.93
C ARG A 476 4.65 42.11 42.76
N TYR A 477 5.61 41.19 42.68
CA TYR A 477 7.01 41.49 42.42
C TYR A 477 7.22 42.26 41.12
N ARG A 478 6.50 41.91 40.07
CA ARG A 478 6.58 42.58 38.76
C ARG A 478 5.93 43.96 38.78
N LEU A 479 4.81 44.12 39.50
CA LEU A 479 4.18 45.43 39.70
C LEU A 479 5.11 46.38 40.44
N GLU A 480 5.83 45.90 41.46
CA GLU A 480 6.84 46.68 42.14
C GLU A 480 8.04 47.01 41.24
N LYS A 481 8.50 46.04 40.42
CA LYS A 481 9.60 46.22 39.44
C LYS A 481 9.29 47.32 38.41
N PHE A 482 8.05 47.37 37.93
CA PHE A 482 7.63 48.30 36.89
C PHE A 482 6.94 49.57 37.41
N ASP A 483 6.93 49.77 38.71
CA ASP A 483 6.28 50.92 39.38
C ASP A 483 4.80 51.10 38.99
N MET A 484 4.10 49.99 38.82
CA MET A 484 2.67 49.92 38.47
C MET A 484 1.87 49.69 39.77
N LYS A 485 1.27 50.80 40.30
CA LYS A 485 0.40 50.74 41.49
C LYS A 485 -1.07 50.63 41.13
#